data_5d091eea52ae6f2ab0924ab6f6a55b8e
#
_entry.id   5d091eea52ae6f2ab0924ab6f6a55b8e
#
_cell.length_a   1.000
_cell.length_b   1.000
_cell.length_c   1.000
_cell.angle_alpha   90.00
_cell.angle_beta   90.00
_cell.angle_gamma   90.00
#
_symmetry.space_group_name_H-M   'P 1'
#
loop_
_entity.id
_entity.type
_entity.pdbx_description
1 polymer ?
#
loop_
_entity_poly.entity_id
_entity_poly.type
_entity_poly.pdbx_seq_one_letter_code
_entity_poly.pdbx_strand_id
1 'polypeptide(L)'
;MHPPSICTRVACLAAASLIPAISLAQRTEPAGATRAQGSEQSAPVSGIEYEVTFDSASAARRSLHVAMSFDVASDAPVVLSIPAWTPGAYEISYFARDVIGFDAHGDGDRSLEWDKLDYDSWRVRPAGSKRVMVSFDYLADTLDNAMSWSRPDFLLFNGTNVFPYPEGQGFDFPATVRIHTESGWRVATGMTPGSAPRTYNASNYHDLVDMPFFVGRFDLDSTRAGKGWLRIAAYPEGSIPPDARAADFQQLPSIIDEQGKVFGEIPFGDYTLMQIADSGYGAISGLEHQNSHVDVTTPLAIGQPILTSIYAHEIFHAWNVKRMRPADLWPYEYSNEQPTTWLWVSEGITDYYADLSRVRAGVIDSVAFFEAIAEKMAEVSNAPAVALEDASLSTWVHPEDGTSTIYYPKGALAGLMLDVLIRDASDNRASLDDVMRRLYQESYKKGRGFTGEQWWGAVSAAAGGKSFSDFYARYVDGRDSYPWKTILPLAGLKLTADTIRIPVLGVTTVADSGGLLVRAVAPGSTAGDAGMKPGDYLLSVNGMLVTERRFVSRLREMLGTRAGARITFDVQRGDQIMELSGPLQVTERIAMHLVADPAASPKAVRIRSGLLHGTR
;
A
#
# COMPACT_ATOMS: atom_id res chain seq x y z
N MET A 1 4.04 -15.31 -14.98
CA MET A 1 4.00 -14.79 -13.61
C MET A 1 4.88 -13.55 -13.61
N HIS A 2 4.28 -12.39 -13.64
CA HIS A 2 5.01 -11.16 -13.39
C HIS A 2 5.24 -11.07 -11.88
N PRO A 3 6.39 -10.61 -11.42
CA PRO A 3 6.56 -10.32 -10.00
C PRO A 3 5.58 -9.19 -9.64
N PRO A 4 5.02 -9.22 -8.42
CA PRO A 4 4.12 -8.17 -7.97
C PRO A 4 4.80 -6.82 -8.04
N SER A 5 4.02 -5.77 -8.38
CA SER A 5 4.46 -4.38 -8.38
C SER A 5 4.87 -4.01 -6.95
N ILE A 6 6.16 -4.05 -6.69
CA ILE A 6 6.72 -3.86 -5.36
C ILE A 6 6.87 -2.37 -5.13
N CYS A 7 6.01 -1.82 -4.29
CA CYS A 7 6.28 -0.56 -3.62
C CYS A 7 7.49 -0.75 -2.69
N THR A 8 8.70 -0.79 -3.27
CA THR A 8 9.92 -1.15 -2.55
C THR A 8 10.45 0.07 -1.81
N ARG A 9 10.03 0.27 -0.57
CA ARG A 9 10.77 1.08 0.38
C ARG A 9 11.79 0.22 1.11
N VAL A 10 12.77 -0.25 0.39
CA VAL A 10 14.01 -0.76 1.00
C VAL A 10 15.01 0.37 0.96
N ALA A 11 15.52 0.74 2.14
CA ALA A 11 16.66 1.65 2.24
C ALA A 11 17.75 1.18 1.26
N CYS A 12 17.95 1.95 0.19
CA CYS A 12 18.91 1.65 -0.86
C CYS A 12 20.30 1.45 -0.28
N LEU A 13 20.74 0.20 -0.23
CA LEU A 13 22.14 -0.10 -0.43
C LEU A 13 22.37 0.11 -1.92
N ALA A 14 22.83 1.31 -2.30
CA ALA A 14 23.13 1.63 -3.67
C ALA A 14 24.28 0.73 -4.17
N ALA A 15 23.91 -0.35 -4.85
CA ALA A 15 24.79 -1.03 -5.78
C ALA A 15 24.16 -0.87 -7.15
N ALA A 16 24.84 -0.20 -8.06
CA ALA A 16 24.46 -0.17 -9.45
C ALA A 16 24.46 -1.60 -9.98
N SER A 17 23.29 -2.19 -10.15
CA SER A 17 23.09 -3.53 -10.68
C SER A 17 22.92 -3.43 -12.18
N LEU A 18 23.94 -3.83 -12.93
CA LEU A 18 23.78 -4.25 -14.32
C LEU A 18 23.00 -5.57 -14.29
N ILE A 19 21.71 -5.52 -14.60
CA ILE A 19 20.87 -6.70 -14.76
C ILE A 19 21.14 -7.27 -16.16
N PRO A 20 21.59 -8.53 -16.30
CA PRO A 20 21.60 -9.17 -17.60
C PRO A 20 20.15 -9.43 -18.02
N ALA A 21 19.79 -8.98 -19.22
CA ALA A 21 18.51 -9.27 -19.85
C ALA A 21 18.31 -10.78 -19.96
N ILE A 22 17.47 -11.36 -19.12
CA ILE A 22 16.92 -12.70 -19.36
C ILE A 22 15.79 -12.49 -20.36
N SER A 23 16.00 -12.98 -21.58
CA SER A 23 14.98 -13.08 -22.61
C SER A 23 13.83 -13.96 -22.09
N LEU A 24 12.81 -13.34 -21.53
CA LEU A 24 11.51 -13.98 -21.34
C LEU A 24 10.84 -14.04 -22.70
N ALA A 25 10.53 -15.26 -23.14
CA ALA A 25 9.72 -15.48 -24.33
C ALA A 25 8.46 -14.61 -24.20
N GLN A 26 8.32 -13.64 -25.11
CA GLN A 26 7.11 -12.86 -25.27
C GLN A 26 5.95 -13.83 -25.47
N ARG A 27 5.14 -14.04 -24.42
CA ARG A 27 3.75 -14.42 -24.66
C ARG A 27 3.13 -13.18 -25.29
N THR A 28 2.80 -13.29 -26.59
CA THR A 28 1.86 -12.39 -27.23
C THR A 28 0.59 -12.40 -26.41
N GLU A 29 0.34 -11.34 -25.66
CA GLU A 29 -0.97 -11.12 -25.10
C GLU A 29 -1.98 -11.15 -26.26
N PRO A 30 -3.11 -11.83 -26.11
CA PRO A 30 -4.19 -11.66 -27.06
C PRO A 30 -4.51 -10.16 -27.06
N ALA A 31 -4.51 -9.54 -28.25
CA ALA A 31 -4.93 -8.17 -28.44
C ALA A 31 -6.20 -7.94 -27.60
N GLY A 32 -6.14 -6.97 -26.67
CA GLY A 32 -7.18 -6.76 -25.68
C GLY A 32 -8.54 -6.83 -26.34
N ALA A 33 -9.35 -7.80 -25.95
CA ALA A 33 -10.75 -7.80 -26.30
C ALA A 33 -11.32 -6.59 -25.57
N THR A 34 -11.37 -5.45 -26.26
CA THR A 34 -12.20 -4.33 -25.84
C THR A 34 -13.57 -4.93 -25.57
N ARG A 35 -14.04 -4.85 -24.31
CA ARG A 35 -15.40 -5.21 -23.93
C ARG A 35 -16.31 -4.61 -25.00
N ALA A 36 -17.06 -5.44 -25.72
CA ALA A 36 -17.90 -4.97 -26.80
C ALA A 36 -18.82 -3.88 -26.21
N GLN A 37 -18.83 -2.69 -26.81
CA GLN A 37 -19.76 -1.63 -26.42
C GLN A 37 -21.17 -2.20 -26.48
N GLY A 38 -21.80 -2.46 -25.31
CA GLY A 38 -23.07 -3.12 -25.15
C GLY A 38 -22.95 -4.44 -24.41
N SER A 39 -22.30 -4.48 -23.21
CA SER A 39 -22.41 -5.63 -22.31
C SER A 39 -23.89 -5.87 -22.03
N GLU A 40 -24.34 -7.12 -22.18
CA GLU A 40 -25.70 -7.52 -21.81
C GLU A 40 -25.93 -7.15 -20.34
N GLN A 41 -26.96 -6.31 -20.08
CA GLN A 41 -27.26 -5.87 -18.73
C GLN A 41 -28.00 -6.99 -17.98
N SER A 42 -27.71 -7.14 -16.70
CA SER A 42 -28.42 -8.05 -15.83
C SER A 42 -29.87 -7.66 -15.65
N ALA A 43 -30.77 -8.63 -15.57
CA ALA A 43 -32.10 -8.41 -15.00
C ALA A 43 -31.95 -7.93 -13.54
N PRO A 44 -32.91 -7.10 -13.03
CA PRO A 44 -32.89 -6.63 -11.66
C PRO A 44 -32.90 -7.77 -10.64
N VAL A 45 -32.01 -7.67 -9.64
CA VAL A 45 -31.92 -8.59 -8.51
C VAL A 45 -32.03 -7.85 -7.20
N SER A 46 -32.37 -8.55 -6.12
CA SER A 46 -32.48 -8.01 -4.76
C SER A 46 -32.16 -9.06 -3.71
N GLY A 47 -32.06 -8.67 -2.43
CA GLY A 47 -31.81 -9.62 -1.34
C GLY A 47 -30.48 -10.36 -1.49
N ILE A 48 -29.41 -9.64 -1.86
CA ILE A 48 -28.10 -10.22 -2.15
C ILE A 48 -27.42 -10.64 -0.85
N GLU A 49 -27.04 -11.93 -0.80
CA GLU A 49 -26.30 -12.53 0.30
C GLU A 49 -25.12 -13.31 -0.25
N TYR A 50 -23.95 -13.16 0.41
CA TYR A 50 -22.76 -13.94 0.10
C TYR A 50 -22.42 -14.86 1.26
N GLU A 51 -22.04 -16.08 0.95
CA GLU A 51 -21.49 -17.05 1.89
C GLU A 51 -20.08 -17.43 1.43
N VAL A 52 -19.12 -17.36 2.33
CA VAL A 52 -17.74 -17.76 2.08
C VAL A 52 -17.39 -18.87 3.04
N THR A 53 -16.94 -20.01 2.51
CA THR A 53 -16.50 -21.15 3.29
C THR A 53 -15.00 -21.34 3.14
N PHE A 54 -14.30 -21.32 4.26
CA PHE A 54 -12.89 -21.68 4.35
C PHE A 54 -12.63 -22.52 5.60
N ASP A 55 -12.25 -23.78 5.37
CA ASP A 55 -11.99 -24.79 6.38
C ASP A 55 -10.72 -25.60 6.02
N SER A 56 -10.40 -26.61 6.80
CA SER A 56 -9.23 -27.44 6.54
C SER A 56 -9.27 -28.16 5.19
N ALA A 57 -10.45 -28.46 4.65
CA ALA A 57 -10.59 -29.10 3.35
C ALA A 57 -10.36 -28.09 2.21
N SER A 58 -10.87 -26.87 2.33
CA SER A 58 -10.64 -25.77 1.39
C SER A 58 -9.16 -25.37 1.39
N ALA A 59 -8.56 -25.23 2.56
CA ALA A 59 -7.15 -24.92 2.75
C ALA A 59 -6.22 -25.94 2.06
N ALA A 60 -6.56 -27.25 2.13
CA ALA A 60 -5.81 -28.30 1.45
C ALA A 60 -5.82 -28.16 -0.08
N ARG A 61 -6.85 -27.54 -0.65
CA ARG A 61 -6.97 -27.21 -2.07
C ARG A 61 -6.44 -25.82 -2.42
N ARG A 62 -6.01 -25.05 -1.42
CA ARG A 62 -5.66 -23.62 -1.57
C ARG A 62 -6.77 -22.80 -2.25
N SER A 63 -8.00 -23.07 -1.88
CA SER A 63 -9.20 -22.39 -2.41
C SER A 63 -10.14 -22.02 -1.28
N LEU A 64 -11.05 -21.10 -1.56
CA LEU A 64 -12.21 -20.84 -0.75
C LEU A 64 -13.46 -21.08 -1.60
N HIS A 65 -14.57 -21.49 -0.96
CA HIS A 65 -15.84 -21.66 -1.65
C HIS A 65 -16.69 -20.42 -1.43
N VAL A 66 -17.27 -19.90 -2.52
CA VAL A 66 -18.11 -18.68 -2.52
C VAL A 66 -19.47 -19.05 -3.07
N ALA A 67 -20.53 -18.66 -2.38
CA ALA A 67 -21.90 -18.70 -2.87
C ALA A 67 -22.52 -17.30 -2.80
N MET A 68 -23.25 -16.89 -3.85
CA MET A 68 -24.05 -15.68 -3.91
C MET A 68 -25.48 -16.07 -4.14
N SER A 69 -26.39 -15.65 -3.25
CA SER A 69 -27.82 -15.85 -3.38
C SER A 69 -28.53 -14.51 -3.59
N PHE A 70 -29.56 -14.51 -4.43
CA PHE A 70 -30.35 -13.29 -4.71
C PHE A 70 -31.76 -13.65 -5.20
N ASP A 71 -32.67 -12.71 -5.04
CA ASP A 71 -34.05 -12.82 -5.54
C ASP A 71 -34.16 -12.21 -6.93
N VAL A 72 -34.95 -12.84 -7.82
CA VAL A 72 -35.23 -12.38 -9.18
C VAL A 72 -36.71 -12.11 -9.35
N ALA A 73 -37.04 -11.07 -10.10
CA ALA A 73 -38.46 -10.65 -10.34
C ALA A 73 -39.04 -11.21 -11.64
N SER A 74 -38.21 -11.78 -12.54
CA SER A 74 -38.61 -12.27 -13.86
C SER A 74 -37.69 -13.38 -14.36
N ASP A 75 -38.02 -14.00 -15.47
CA ASP A 75 -37.20 -14.99 -16.17
C ASP A 75 -36.11 -14.38 -17.08
N ALA A 76 -36.00 -13.05 -17.10
CA ALA A 76 -34.91 -12.41 -17.84
C ALA A 76 -33.52 -12.82 -17.27
N PRO A 77 -32.53 -12.99 -18.14
CA PRO A 77 -31.22 -13.43 -17.71
C PRO A 77 -30.57 -12.48 -16.69
N VAL A 78 -29.91 -13.04 -15.70
CA VAL A 78 -29.04 -12.32 -14.76
C VAL A 78 -27.60 -12.42 -15.23
N VAL A 79 -26.91 -11.29 -15.31
CA VAL A 79 -25.49 -11.23 -15.67
C VAL A 79 -24.70 -10.81 -14.44
N LEU A 80 -23.76 -11.65 -14.04
CA LEU A 80 -22.89 -11.43 -12.88
C LEU A 80 -21.45 -11.26 -13.34
N SER A 81 -20.77 -10.23 -12.86
CA SER A 81 -19.38 -9.95 -13.18
C SER A 81 -18.53 -9.91 -11.92
N ILE A 82 -17.25 -10.30 -12.02
CA ILE A 82 -16.24 -10.13 -10.98
C ILE A 82 -15.35 -8.95 -11.35
N PRO A 83 -14.96 -8.08 -10.38
CA PRO A 83 -14.00 -7.01 -10.61
C PRO A 83 -12.72 -7.48 -11.31
N ALA A 84 -12.11 -6.58 -12.09
CA ALA A 84 -10.85 -6.84 -12.75
C ALA A 84 -9.63 -6.36 -11.92
N TRP A 85 -9.85 -5.48 -10.95
CA TRP A 85 -8.81 -4.88 -10.12
C TRP A 85 -9.31 -4.48 -8.73
N THR A 86 -8.37 -4.23 -7.80
CA THR A 86 -8.63 -3.73 -6.44
C THR A 86 -8.21 -2.25 -6.37
N PRO A 87 -9.11 -1.32 -5.96
CA PRO A 87 -8.77 0.08 -5.78
C PRO A 87 -7.61 0.27 -4.77
N GLY A 88 -6.56 0.96 -5.22
CA GLY A 88 -5.28 1.11 -4.53
C GLY A 88 -4.13 0.36 -5.19
N ALA A 89 -4.41 -0.78 -5.84
CA ALA A 89 -3.37 -1.57 -6.52
C ALA A 89 -2.97 -1.00 -7.89
N TYR A 90 -3.87 -0.25 -8.55
CA TYR A 90 -3.65 0.35 -9.88
C TYR A 90 -3.12 -0.65 -10.93
N GLU A 91 -3.62 -1.88 -10.90
CA GLU A 91 -3.23 -2.98 -11.78
C GLU A 91 -4.46 -3.82 -12.14
N ILE A 92 -4.59 -4.19 -13.43
CA ILE A 92 -5.61 -5.13 -13.86
C ILE A 92 -5.15 -6.55 -13.57
N SER A 93 -5.80 -7.18 -12.60
CA SER A 93 -5.47 -8.53 -12.12
C SER A 93 -6.32 -9.63 -12.73
N TYR A 94 -7.46 -9.31 -13.36
CA TYR A 94 -8.39 -10.28 -13.97
C TYR A 94 -8.78 -11.41 -12.99
N PHE A 95 -9.36 -11.08 -11.84
CA PHE A 95 -9.65 -12.04 -10.75
C PHE A 95 -10.50 -13.24 -11.18
N ALA A 96 -11.34 -13.08 -12.20
CA ALA A 96 -12.15 -14.17 -12.75
C ALA A 96 -11.32 -15.36 -13.29
N ARG A 97 -10.00 -15.20 -13.51
CA ARG A 97 -9.09 -16.29 -13.91
C ARG A 97 -8.93 -17.37 -12.84
N ASP A 98 -9.16 -17.00 -11.57
CA ASP A 98 -9.00 -17.87 -10.41
C ASP A 98 -10.32 -18.53 -9.97
N VAL A 99 -11.42 -18.31 -10.69
CA VAL A 99 -12.73 -18.94 -10.49
C VAL A 99 -12.72 -20.35 -11.07
N ILE A 100 -13.13 -21.31 -10.26
CA ILE A 100 -13.16 -22.75 -10.59
C ILE A 100 -14.57 -23.29 -10.30
N GLY A 101 -15.14 -24.05 -11.24
CA GLY A 101 -16.35 -24.81 -11.01
C GLY A 101 -17.59 -23.95 -10.76
N PHE A 102 -17.76 -22.85 -11.54
CA PHE A 102 -18.97 -22.04 -11.47
C PHE A 102 -20.20 -22.89 -11.73
N ASP A 103 -21.23 -22.75 -10.89
CA ASP A 103 -22.52 -23.45 -11.03
C ASP A 103 -23.67 -22.52 -10.58
N ALA A 104 -24.91 -22.85 -11.00
CA ALA A 104 -26.10 -22.06 -10.71
C ALA A 104 -27.30 -22.95 -10.39
N HIS A 105 -28.01 -22.61 -9.30
CA HIS A 105 -29.17 -23.33 -8.81
C HIS A 105 -30.33 -22.40 -8.53
N GLY A 106 -31.56 -22.88 -8.79
CA GLY A 106 -32.79 -22.18 -8.47
C GLY A 106 -33.56 -22.85 -7.33
N ASP A 107 -34.85 -22.49 -7.19
CA ASP A 107 -35.74 -23.01 -6.16
C ASP A 107 -35.69 -24.55 -6.09
N GLY A 108 -35.54 -25.08 -4.88
CA GLY A 108 -35.48 -26.54 -4.63
C GLY A 108 -34.22 -27.21 -5.16
N ASP A 109 -33.11 -26.46 -5.23
CA ASP A 109 -31.80 -26.94 -5.68
C ASP A 109 -31.78 -27.45 -7.15
N ARG A 110 -32.63 -26.86 -7.97
CA ARG A 110 -32.71 -27.18 -9.40
C ARG A 110 -31.56 -26.52 -10.15
N SER A 111 -30.72 -27.31 -10.86
CA SER A 111 -29.69 -26.77 -11.72
C SER A 111 -30.26 -25.83 -12.79
N LEU A 112 -29.63 -24.68 -12.97
CA LEU A 112 -30.01 -23.66 -13.94
C LEU A 112 -29.02 -23.63 -15.10
N GLU A 113 -29.51 -23.23 -16.27
CA GLU A 113 -28.66 -23.02 -17.42
C GLU A 113 -27.86 -21.72 -17.25
N TRP A 114 -26.57 -21.81 -17.50
CA TRP A 114 -25.67 -20.65 -17.49
C TRP A 114 -24.62 -20.76 -18.60
N ASP A 115 -24.09 -19.62 -19.01
CA ASP A 115 -22.98 -19.54 -19.96
C ASP A 115 -22.04 -18.37 -19.61
N LYS A 116 -20.77 -18.47 -20.00
CA LYS A 116 -19.79 -17.40 -19.82
C LYS A 116 -19.90 -16.42 -20.99
N LEU A 117 -20.19 -15.13 -20.70
CA LEU A 117 -20.36 -14.10 -21.73
C LEU A 117 -19.02 -13.56 -22.23
N ASP A 118 -18.10 -13.35 -21.32
CA ASP A 118 -16.72 -12.92 -21.59
C ASP A 118 -15.78 -13.47 -20.50
N TYR A 119 -14.57 -12.91 -20.33
CA TYR A 119 -13.57 -13.44 -19.42
C TYR A 119 -13.92 -13.22 -17.93
N ASP A 120 -14.77 -12.27 -17.56
CA ASP A 120 -15.14 -11.92 -16.19
C ASP A 120 -16.62 -11.99 -15.85
N SER A 121 -17.51 -12.37 -16.80
CA SER A 121 -18.96 -12.31 -16.67
C SER A 121 -19.64 -13.63 -17.00
N TRP A 122 -20.68 -13.97 -16.23
CA TRP A 122 -21.54 -15.16 -16.40
C TRP A 122 -23.00 -14.74 -16.53
N ARG A 123 -23.70 -15.34 -17.48
CA ARG A 123 -25.14 -15.18 -17.65
C ARG A 123 -25.86 -16.42 -17.12
N VAL A 124 -26.83 -16.19 -16.22
CA VAL A 124 -27.66 -17.24 -15.59
C VAL A 124 -29.11 -17.06 -16.01
N ARG A 125 -29.80 -18.15 -16.38
CA ARG A 125 -31.20 -18.15 -16.73
C ARG A 125 -32.05 -18.65 -15.57
N PRO A 126 -32.92 -17.82 -14.94
CA PRO A 126 -33.68 -18.17 -13.74
C PRO A 126 -34.67 -19.32 -13.93
N ALA A 127 -35.23 -19.47 -15.14
CA ALA A 127 -36.17 -20.55 -15.52
C ALA A 127 -37.35 -20.73 -14.53
N GLY A 128 -37.98 -19.63 -14.13
CA GLY A 128 -39.14 -19.58 -13.23
C GLY A 128 -38.78 -19.66 -11.74
N SER A 129 -37.51 -19.67 -11.35
CA SER A 129 -37.09 -19.57 -9.95
C SER A 129 -37.33 -18.16 -9.43
N LYS A 130 -37.63 -18.05 -8.12
CA LYS A 130 -37.77 -16.77 -7.42
C LYS A 130 -36.45 -16.39 -6.74
N ARG A 131 -35.69 -17.39 -6.28
CA ARG A 131 -34.38 -17.22 -5.69
C ARG A 131 -33.36 -18.03 -6.49
N VAL A 132 -32.24 -17.43 -6.76
CA VAL A 132 -31.12 -18.05 -7.48
C VAL A 132 -29.90 -18.05 -6.57
N MET A 133 -29.14 -19.11 -6.62
CA MET A 133 -27.82 -19.22 -5.99
C MET A 133 -26.79 -19.56 -7.06
N VAL A 134 -25.70 -18.81 -7.11
CA VAL A 134 -24.51 -19.19 -7.87
C VAL A 134 -23.39 -19.51 -6.91
N SER A 135 -22.53 -20.46 -7.28
CA SER A 135 -21.40 -20.84 -6.44
C SER A 135 -20.18 -21.18 -7.27
N PHE A 136 -19.02 -21.06 -6.68
CA PHE A 136 -17.74 -21.40 -7.29
C PHE A 136 -16.66 -21.57 -6.21
N ASP A 137 -15.57 -22.25 -6.54
CA ASP A 137 -14.33 -22.20 -5.76
C ASP A 137 -13.42 -21.12 -6.35
N TYR A 138 -12.69 -20.42 -5.48
CA TYR A 138 -11.73 -19.38 -5.87
C TYR A 138 -10.32 -19.81 -5.41
N LEU A 139 -9.36 -19.84 -6.33
CA LEU A 139 -7.97 -20.20 -6.03
C LEU A 139 -7.27 -19.06 -5.25
N ALA A 140 -6.76 -19.37 -4.06
CA ALA A 140 -6.13 -18.43 -3.15
C ALA A 140 -4.65 -18.84 -2.93
N ASP A 141 -3.82 -18.66 -3.95
CA ASP A 141 -2.41 -19.10 -3.90
C ASP A 141 -1.39 -17.99 -4.18
N THR A 142 -1.83 -16.73 -4.37
CA THR A 142 -0.98 -15.60 -4.67
C THR A 142 -0.80 -14.71 -3.44
N LEU A 143 0.40 -14.67 -2.88
CA LEU A 143 0.73 -13.79 -1.77
C LEU A 143 0.95 -12.36 -2.26
N ASP A 144 -0.07 -11.55 -2.10
CA ASP A 144 -0.08 -10.12 -2.38
C ASP A 144 -1.19 -9.45 -1.56
N ASN A 145 -1.09 -8.15 -1.28
CA ASN A 145 -2.09 -7.44 -0.49
C ASN A 145 -3.41 -7.19 -1.24
N ALA A 146 -3.43 -7.25 -2.58
CA ALA A 146 -4.61 -7.11 -3.42
C ALA A 146 -5.22 -8.45 -3.87
N MET A 147 -4.52 -9.57 -3.62
CA MET A 147 -4.91 -10.91 -4.07
C MET A 147 -5.50 -11.74 -2.92
N SER A 148 -5.92 -12.97 -3.25
CA SER A 148 -6.30 -13.97 -2.25
C SER A 148 -5.17 -14.99 -2.04
N TRP A 149 -4.89 -15.28 -0.78
CA TRP A 149 -3.80 -16.16 -0.40
C TRP A 149 -4.16 -17.03 0.81
N SER A 150 -3.82 -18.32 0.74
CA SER A 150 -4.12 -19.27 1.79
C SER A 150 -2.93 -20.09 2.26
N ARG A 151 -3.05 -20.56 3.49
CA ARG A 151 -2.20 -21.54 4.17
C ARG A 151 -3.09 -22.61 4.81
N PRO A 152 -2.54 -23.72 5.32
CA PRO A 152 -3.36 -24.77 5.92
C PRO A 152 -4.30 -24.31 7.04
N ASP A 153 -4.04 -23.19 7.65
CA ASP A 153 -4.77 -22.64 8.80
C ASP A 153 -5.10 -21.15 8.68
N PHE A 154 -4.93 -20.57 7.48
CA PHE A 154 -5.10 -19.13 7.27
C PHE A 154 -5.52 -18.80 5.84
N LEU A 155 -6.36 -17.76 5.72
CA LEU A 155 -6.79 -17.16 4.47
C LEU A 155 -6.77 -15.63 4.58
N LEU A 156 -6.17 -14.96 3.60
CA LEU A 156 -6.46 -13.58 3.18
C LEU A 156 -7.33 -13.65 1.93
N PHE A 157 -8.41 -12.88 1.87
CA PHE A 157 -9.08 -12.57 0.61
C PHE A 157 -9.58 -11.11 0.59
N ASN A 158 -9.56 -10.51 -0.58
CA ASN A 158 -10.15 -9.20 -0.85
C ASN A 158 -11.54 -9.37 -1.45
N GLY A 159 -12.47 -8.49 -1.10
CA GLY A 159 -13.84 -8.56 -1.61
C GLY A 159 -13.94 -8.45 -3.13
N THR A 160 -13.06 -7.65 -3.75
CA THR A 160 -12.96 -7.52 -5.22
C THR A 160 -12.64 -8.83 -5.93
N ASN A 161 -11.95 -9.76 -5.25
CA ASN A 161 -11.56 -11.04 -5.86
C ASN A 161 -12.75 -12.00 -5.97
N VAL A 162 -13.70 -11.92 -5.01
CA VAL A 162 -14.62 -13.05 -4.75
C VAL A 162 -16.10 -12.68 -4.75
N PHE A 163 -16.47 -11.39 -4.73
CA PHE A 163 -17.88 -11.00 -4.70
C PHE A 163 -18.36 -10.52 -6.07
N PRO A 164 -19.11 -11.37 -6.82
CA PRO A 164 -19.72 -10.95 -8.09
C PRO A 164 -20.79 -9.86 -7.88
N TYR A 165 -20.99 -9.03 -8.88
CA TYR A 165 -22.04 -8.02 -8.88
C TYR A 165 -22.95 -8.15 -10.12
N PRO A 166 -24.23 -7.68 -10.04
CA PRO A 166 -25.13 -7.68 -11.20
C PRO A 166 -24.72 -6.59 -12.19
N GLU A 167 -24.35 -6.98 -13.39
CA GLU A 167 -23.82 -6.11 -14.45
C GLU A 167 -24.81 -5.04 -14.86
N GLY A 168 -24.36 -3.78 -14.93
CA GLY A 168 -25.15 -2.64 -15.39
C GLY A 168 -26.23 -2.13 -14.43
N GLN A 169 -26.32 -2.66 -13.20
CA GLN A 169 -27.28 -2.20 -12.20
C GLN A 169 -26.76 -1.15 -11.23
N GLY A 170 -25.51 -0.72 -11.43
CA GLY A 170 -24.80 0.14 -10.48
C GLY A 170 -24.39 -0.62 -9.22
N PHE A 171 -23.85 0.12 -8.26
CA PHE A 171 -23.21 -0.43 -7.07
C PHE A 171 -23.93 -0.05 -5.77
N ASP A 172 -25.10 0.59 -5.85
CA ASP A 172 -25.88 1.04 -4.69
C ASP A 172 -26.89 -0.03 -4.25
N PHE A 173 -26.39 -1.20 -3.85
CA PHE A 173 -27.20 -2.27 -3.29
C PHE A 173 -26.60 -2.79 -1.97
N PRO A 174 -27.42 -3.03 -0.95
CA PRO A 174 -26.96 -3.63 0.30
C PRO A 174 -26.68 -5.11 0.13
N ALA A 175 -25.73 -5.62 0.91
CA ALA A 175 -25.40 -7.03 0.94
C ALA A 175 -25.04 -7.52 2.35
N THR A 176 -25.23 -8.81 2.56
CA THR A 176 -24.80 -9.52 3.77
C THR A 176 -23.74 -10.55 3.40
N VAL A 177 -22.67 -10.65 4.19
CA VAL A 177 -21.61 -11.65 4.06
C VAL A 177 -21.63 -12.55 5.28
N ARG A 178 -21.63 -13.87 5.08
CA ARG A 178 -21.50 -14.88 6.13
C ARG A 178 -20.25 -15.71 5.90
N ILE A 179 -19.42 -15.84 6.94
CA ILE A 179 -18.19 -16.63 6.89
C ILE A 179 -18.40 -17.96 7.61
N HIS A 180 -18.23 -19.06 6.90
CA HIS A 180 -18.23 -20.42 7.41
C HIS A 180 -16.79 -20.91 7.56
N THR A 181 -16.42 -21.28 8.77
CA THR A 181 -15.04 -21.71 9.06
C THR A 181 -15.01 -22.60 10.32
N GLU A 182 -13.87 -23.21 10.60
CA GLU A 182 -13.65 -24.06 11.78
C GLU A 182 -14.01 -23.37 13.08
N SER A 183 -14.45 -24.14 14.08
CA SER A 183 -14.94 -23.61 15.36
C SER A 183 -13.88 -22.79 16.12
N GLY A 184 -12.61 -23.15 16.01
CA GLY A 184 -11.48 -22.49 16.68
C GLY A 184 -10.82 -21.37 15.86
N TRP A 185 -11.29 -21.11 14.64
CA TRP A 185 -10.70 -20.09 13.77
C TRP A 185 -11.36 -18.74 13.97
N ARG A 186 -10.57 -17.68 13.77
CA ARG A 186 -10.99 -16.28 13.92
C ARG A 186 -11.34 -15.67 12.56
N VAL A 187 -12.06 -14.55 12.60
CA VAL A 187 -12.29 -13.68 11.43
C VAL A 187 -11.94 -12.25 11.85
N ALA A 188 -11.17 -11.56 11.01
CA ALA A 188 -10.91 -10.13 11.13
C ALA A 188 -11.22 -9.45 9.79
N THR A 189 -11.85 -8.28 9.85
CA THR A 189 -12.21 -7.44 8.71
C THR A 189 -12.53 -6.02 9.18
N GLY A 190 -12.58 -5.06 8.27
CA GLY A 190 -13.10 -3.72 8.52
C GLY A 190 -14.62 -3.59 8.41
N MET A 191 -15.34 -4.65 8.00
CA MET A 191 -16.79 -4.61 7.80
C MET A 191 -17.58 -4.44 9.11
N THR A 192 -18.76 -3.86 9.00
CA THR A 192 -19.70 -3.74 10.12
C THR A 192 -20.28 -5.11 10.49
N PRO A 193 -20.13 -5.57 11.75
CA PRO A 193 -20.73 -6.81 12.21
C PRO A 193 -22.26 -6.81 12.09
N GLY A 194 -22.82 -7.94 11.65
CA GLY A 194 -24.26 -8.20 11.66
C GLY A 194 -24.73 -8.73 13.01
N SER A 195 -26.01 -9.12 13.09
CA SER A 195 -26.63 -9.63 14.32
C SER A 195 -26.23 -11.07 14.66
N ALA A 196 -25.85 -11.87 13.66
CA ALA A 196 -25.40 -13.25 13.87
C ALA A 196 -23.85 -13.32 13.89
N PRO A 197 -23.26 -14.30 14.59
CA PRO A 197 -21.82 -14.51 14.57
C PRO A 197 -21.27 -14.69 13.14
N ARG A 198 -20.10 -14.11 12.86
CA ARG A 198 -19.42 -14.21 11.55
C ARG A 198 -20.29 -13.76 10.37
N THR A 199 -21.22 -12.85 10.63
CA THR A 199 -22.07 -12.19 9.64
C THR A 199 -21.74 -10.71 9.62
N TYR A 200 -21.67 -10.12 8.43
CA TYR A 200 -21.27 -8.74 8.20
C TYR A 200 -22.21 -8.09 7.19
N ASN A 201 -22.40 -6.79 7.28
CA ASN A 201 -23.28 -6.03 6.41
C ASN A 201 -22.52 -4.92 5.69
N ALA A 202 -22.84 -4.73 4.43
CA ALA A 202 -22.45 -3.58 3.63
C ALA A 202 -23.69 -2.83 3.14
N SER A 203 -23.62 -1.50 3.09
CA SER A 203 -24.71 -0.64 2.62
C SER A 203 -24.75 -0.53 1.09
N ASN A 204 -23.63 -0.75 0.44
CA ASN A 204 -23.44 -0.72 -1.00
C ASN A 204 -22.26 -1.62 -1.40
N TYR A 205 -22.12 -1.86 -2.70
CA TYR A 205 -21.07 -2.73 -3.22
C TYR A 205 -19.66 -2.17 -3.04
N HIS A 206 -19.47 -0.84 -3.12
CA HIS A 206 -18.17 -0.22 -2.88
C HIS A 206 -17.66 -0.51 -1.47
N ASP A 207 -18.56 -0.39 -0.46
CA ASP A 207 -18.21 -0.73 0.93
C ASP A 207 -17.96 -2.23 1.12
N LEU A 208 -18.68 -3.08 0.36
CA LEU A 208 -18.53 -4.53 0.43
C LEU A 208 -17.13 -4.97 -0.03
N VAL A 209 -16.71 -4.51 -1.21
CA VAL A 209 -15.46 -5.01 -1.83
C VAL A 209 -14.20 -4.31 -1.31
N ASP A 210 -14.35 -3.16 -0.65
CA ASP A 210 -13.23 -2.42 -0.04
C ASP A 210 -12.90 -2.91 1.38
N MET A 211 -13.22 -4.18 1.70
CA MET A 211 -13.00 -4.78 3.01
C MET A 211 -12.35 -6.16 2.86
N PRO A 212 -11.05 -6.28 3.14
CA PRO A 212 -10.38 -7.57 3.17
C PRO A 212 -10.80 -8.39 4.39
N PHE A 213 -10.56 -9.70 4.30
CA PHE A 213 -10.82 -10.64 5.37
C PHE A 213 -9.59 -11.48 5.68
N PHE A 214 -9.28 -11.62 6.98
CA PHE A 214 -8.48 -12.71 7.52
C PHE A 214 -9.41 -13.77 8.12
N VAL A 215 -9.20 -15.02 7.75
CA VAL A 215 -9.95 -16.17 8.30
C VAL A 215 -8.95 -17.26 8.69
N GLY A 216 -8.97 -17.72 9.94
CA GLY A 216 -8.06 -18.79 10.37
C GLY A 216 -7.43 -18.57 11.74
N ARG A 217 -6.18 -18.99 11.88
CA ARG A 217 -5.35 -18.84 13.08
C ARG A 217 -4.40 -17.66 12.88
N PHE A 218 -4.57 -16.64 13.68
CA PHE A 218 -3.73 -15.44 13.70
C PHE A 218 -3.90 -14.73 15.04
N ASP A 219 -2.92 -13.90 15.41
CA ASP A 219 -3.07 -13.02 16.56
C ASP A 219 -4.08 -11.93 16.27
N LEU A 220 -4.94 -11.64 17.24
CA LEU A 220 -5.89 -10.53 17.17
C LEU A 220 -5.93 -9.83 18.51
N ASP A 221 -5.36 -8.64 18.56
CA ASP A 221 -5.31 -7.78 19.73
C ASP A 221 -5.91 -6.41 19.42
N SER A 222 -6.24 -5.64 20.45
CA SER A 222 -6.86 -4.34 20.26
C SER A 222 -6.51 -3.33 21.35
N THR A 223 -6.53 -2.05 20.97
CA THR A 223 -6.42 -0.91 21.87
C THR A 223 -7.46 0.15 21.52
N ARG A 224 -7.67 1.13 22.39
CA ARG A 224 -8.54 2.27 22.08
C ARG A 224 -7.86 3.25 21.15
N ALA A 225 -8.60 3.72 20.12
CA ALA A 225 -8.18 4.79 19.23
C ALA A 225 -9.39 5.66 18.87
N GLY A 226 -9.31 6.96 19.11
CA GLY A 226 -10.45 7.85 18.94
C GLY A 226 -11.67 7.40 19.75
N LYS A 227 -12.80 7.20 19.08
CA LYS A 227 -14.06 6.72 19.71
C LYS A 227 -14.24 5.20 19.66
N GLY A 228 -13.37 4.47 18.96
CA GLY A 228 -13.50 3.04 18.70
C GLY A 228 -12.28 2.24 19.12
N TRP A 229 -12.01 1.20 18.34
CA TRP A 229 -10.94 0.26 18.56
C TRP A 229 -10.00 0.24 17.37
N LEU A 230 -8.69 0.28 17.64
CA LEU A 230 -7.66 -0.17 16.72
C LEU A 230 -7.40 -1.65 17.01
N ARG A 231 -7.58 -2.50 16.00
CA ARG A 231 -7.24 -3.93 16.05
C ARG A 231 -5.99 -4.18 15.23
N ILE A 232 -5.15 -5.10 15.69
CA ILE A 232 -4.04 -5.65 14.92
C ILE A 232 -4.30 -7.14 14.76
N ALA A 233 -4.52 -7.58 13.54
CA ALA A 233 -4.59 -8.97 13.13
C ALA A 233 -3.26 -9.34 12.47
N ALA A 234 -2.54 -10.32 13.01
CA ALA A 234 -1.17 -10.64 12.54
C ALA A 234 -1.01 -12.14 12.26
N TYR A 235 -0.59 -12.47 11.05
CA TYR A 235 -0.26 -13.83 10.64
C TYR A 235 1.23 -13.94 10.22
N PRO A 236 1.91 -15.02 10.57
CA PRO A 236 1.49 -16.10 11.47
C PRO A 236 1.38 -15.65 12.95
N GLU A 237 0.74 -16.49 13.78
CA GLU A 237 0.70 -16.24 15.24
C GLU A 237 2.11 -16.06 15.79
N GLY A 238 2.30 -15.05 16.64
CA GLY A 238 3.60 -14.67 17.22
C GLY A 238 4.54 -13.91 16.28
N SER A 239 4.11 -13.55 15.07
CA SER A 239 4.94 -12.80 14.10
C SER A 239 5.30 -11.39 14.56
N ILE A 240 4.43 -10.74 15.35
CA ILE A 240 4.73 -9.44 15.98
C ILE A 240 5.16 -9.67 17.42
N PRO A 241 6.44 -9.45 17.77
CA PRO A 241 6.92 -9.58 19.15
C PRO A 241 6.16 -8.67 20.12
N PRO A 242 6.03 -9.05 21.40
CA PRO A 242 5.23 -8.29 22.38
C PRO A 242 5.65 -6.83 22.54
N ASP A 243 6.95 -6.54 22.47
CA ASP A 243 7.50 -5.19 22.57
C ASP A 243 7.19 -4.33 21.34
N ALA A 244 7.25 -4.91 20.12
CA ALA A 244 6.85 -4.23 18.89
C ALA A 244 5.34 -3.93 18.92
N ARG A 245 4.52 -4.92 19.30
CA ARG A 245 3.06 -4.74 19.45
C ARG A 245 2.70 -3.67 20.48
N ALA A 246 3.40 -3.64 21.61
CA ALA A 246 3.21 -2.61 22.63
C ALA A 246 3.56 -1.20 22.09
N ALA A 247 4.63 -1.10 21.29
CA ALA A 247 5.01 0.15 20.63
C ALA A 247 3.94 0.60 19.61
N ASP A 248 3.43 -0.31 18.78
CA ASP A 248 2.36 -0.01 17.81
C ASP A 248 1.09 0.50 18.53
N PHE A 249 0.66 -0.17 19.62
CA PHE A 249 -0.50 0.24 20.41
C PHE A 249 -0.30 1.56 21.15
N GLN A 250 0.92 1.97 21.41
CA GLN A 250 1.23 3.29 21.97
C GLN A 250 1.22 4.38 20.90
N GLN A 251 1.77 4.10 19.71
CA GLN A 251 2.05 5.09 18.68
C GLN A 251 0.85 5.33 17.75
N LEU A 252 0.22 4.27 17.25
CA LEU A 252 -0.80 4.38 16.21
C LEU A 252 -2.05 5.18 16.64
N PRO A 253 -2.59 5.07 17.87
CA PRO A 253 -3.69 5.93 18.30
C PRO A 253 -3.35 7.42 18.23
N SER A 254 -2.13 7.80 18.60
CA SER A 254 -1.68 9.20 18.55
C SER A 254 -1.53 9.69 17.10
N ILE A 255 -1.09 8.83 16.18
CA ILE A 255 -1.02 9.12 14.74
C ILE A 255 -2.43 9.32 14.18
N ILE A 256 -3.38 8.43 14.49
CA ILE A 256 -4.79 8.55 14.09
C ILE A 256 -5.40 9.88 14.56
N ASP A 257 -5.12 10.28 15.80
CA ASP A 257 -5.61 11.54 16.36
C ASP A 257 -5.04 12.75 15.60
N GLU A 258 -3.74 12.76 15.28
CA GLU A 258 -3.11 13.84 14.51
C GLU A 258 -3.66 13.91 13.07
N GLN A 259 -3.85 12.77 12.41
CA GLN A 259 -4.47 12.71 11.09
C GLN A 259 -5.93 13.18 11.14
N GLY A 260 -6.68 12.79 12.16
CA GLY A 260 -8.05 13.25 12.38
C GLY A 260 -8.17 14.76 12.54
N LYS A 261 -7.17 15.42 13.15
CA LYS A 261 -7.14 16.90 13.27
C LYS A 261 -7.04 17.59 11.91
N VAL A 262 -6.38 17.01 10.91
CA VAL A 262 -6.30 17.55 9.55
C VAL A 262 -7.69 17.72 8.97
N PHE A 263 -8.54 16.70 9.06
CA PHE A 263 -9.88 16.69 8.46
C PHE A 263 -10.99 17.18 9.38
N GLY A 264 -10.72 17.25 10.70
CA GLY A 264 -11.67 17.67 11.72
C GLY A 264 -12.53 16.52 12.29
N GLU A 265 -12.34 15.30 11.83
CA GLU A 265 -12.98 14.10 12.34
C GLU A 265 -12.17 12.84 12.05
N ILE A 266 -12.41 11.78 12.84
CA ILE A 266 -12.02 10.40 12.51
C ILE A 266 -13.23 9.75 11.86
N PRO A 267 -13.13 9.24 10.59
CA PRO A 267 -14.30 8.87 9.79
C PRO A 267 -14.78 7.44 10.03
N PHE A 268 -14.13 6.70 10.91
CA PHE A 268 -14.43 5.30 11.26
C PHE A 268 -14.65 5.15 12.77
N GLY A 269 -15.44 4.14 13.15
CA GLY A 269 -15.56 3.73 14.55
C GLY A 269 -14.37 2.85 14.94
N ASP A 270 -14.25 1.72 14.28
CA ASP A 270 -13.15 0.76 14.48
C ASP A 270 -12.23 0.76 13.24
N TYR A 271 -10.95 0.42 13.44
CA TYR A 271 -9.97 0.25 12.39
C TYR A 271 -9.18 -1.04 12.58
N THR A 272 -8.91 -1.78 11.51
CA THR A 272 -8.19 -3.05 11.58
C THR A 272 -6.92 -3.00 10.72
N LEU A 273 -5.75 -3.09 11.34
CA LEU A 273 -4.47 -3.34 10.71
C LEU A 273 -4.33 -4.85 10.53
N MET A 274 -4.07 -5.31 9.30
CA MET A 274 -4.00 -6.72 8.92
C MET A 274 -2.60 -7.01 8.38
N GLN A 275 -1.73 -7.61 9.22
CA GLN A 275 -0.32 -7.82 8.94
C GLN A 275 -0.02 -9.28 8.59
N ILE A 276 0.61 -9.51 7.44
CA ILE A 276 1.22 -10.80 7.08
C ILE A 276 2.74 -10.63 7.11
N ALA A 277 3.44 -11.54 7.81
CA ALA A 277 4.90 -11.62 7.81
C ALA A 277 5.33 -12.94 7.16
N ASP A 278 5.82 -12.88 5.92
CA ASP A 278 6.26 -14.06 5.16
C ASP A 278 7.66 -13.84 4.59
N SER A 279 8.56 -14.81 4.84
CA SER A 279 9.96 -14.72 4.40
C SER A 279 10.12 -14.83 2.88
N GLY A 280 9.16 -15.42 2.18
CA GLY A 280 9.17 -15.57 0.73
C GLY A 280 8.73 -14.32 -0.01
N TYR A 281 8.09 -13.34 0.67
CA TYR A 281 7.61 -12.11 0.04
C TYR A 281 8.75 -11.20 -0.40
N GLY A 282 9.78 -11.06 0.43
CA GLY A 282 11.01 -10.35 0.08
C GLY A 282 10.90 -8.83 -0.03
N ALA A 283 9.73 -8.26 0.32
CA ALA A 283 9.39 -6.85 0.19
C ALA A 283 8.60 -6.34 1.40
N ILE A 284 8.17 -5.09 1.33
CA ILE A 284 7.21 -4.48 2.25
C ILE A 284 6.19 -3.76 1.36
N SER A 285 4.91 -4.06 1.55
CA SER A 285 3.81 -3.36 0.87
C SER A 285 2.63 -3.17 1.79
N GLY A 286 1.88 -2.08 1.61
CA GLY A 286 0.59 -1.81 2.21
C GLY A 286 -0.48 -1.69 1.12
N LEU A 287 -1.74 -1.89 1.48
CA LEU A 287 -2.90 -1.59 0.66
C LEU A 287 -4.03 -1.08 1.55
N GLU A 288 -4.43 0.11 1.25
CA GLU A 288 -5.42 0.86 1.99
C GLU A 288 -6.85 0.40 1.72
N HIS A 289 -7.69 0.47 2.76
CA HIS A 289 -9.14 0.27 2.73
C HIS A 289 -9.86 1.29 3.62
N GLN A 290 -11.18 1.39 3.55
CA GLN A 290 -11.93 2.42 4.27
C GLN A 290 -11.74 2.40 5.79
N ASN A 291 -11.68 1.19 6.39
CA ASN A 291 -11.59 0.98 7.84
C ASN A 291 -10.55 -0.07 8.20
N SER A 292 -9.63 -0.36 7.28
CA SER A 292 -8.55 -1.33 7.45
C SER A 292 -7.44 -1.08 6.44
N HIS A 293 -6.34 -1.78 6.57
CA HIS A 293 -5.33 -1.95 5.54
C HIS A 293 -4.69 -3.33 5.66
N VAL A 294 -4.13 -3.82 4.57
CA VAL A 294 -3.39 -5.08 4.53
C VAL A 294 -1.93 -4.81 4.23
N ASP A 295 -1.05 -5.23 5.14
CA ASP A 295 0.40 -5.20 4.92
C ASP A 295 0.94 -6.60 4.72
N VAL A 296 1.76 -6.76 3.69
CA VAL A 296 2.55 -7.97 3.49
C VAL A 296 4.03 -7.60 3.57
N THR A 297 4.74 -8.23 4.50
CA THR A 297 6.13 -7.85 4.78
C THR A 297 7.02 -9.07 5.00
N THR A 298 8.33 -8.86 4.84
CA THR A 298 9.32 -9.80 5.38
C THR A 298 9.35 -9.74 6.92
N PRO A 299 9.56 -10.87 7.62
CA PRO A 299 9.68 -10.88 9.09
C PRO A 299 10.76 -9.92 9.63
N LEU A 300 11.80 -9.61 8.85
CA LEU A 300 12.86 -8.67 9.22
C LEU A 300 12.38 -7.21 9.35
N ALA A 301 11.25 -6.87 8.74
CA ALA A 301 10.67 -5.53 8.82
C ALA A 301 9.88 -5.30 10.11
N ILE A 302 9.44 -6.37 10.78
CA ILE A 302 8.60 -6.26 11.99
C ILE A 302 9.37 -5.52 13.10
N GLY A 303 8.72 -4.47 13.64
CA GLY A 303 9.28 -3.58 14.65
C GLY A 303 10.36 -2.63 14.14
N GLN A 304 10.55 -2.49 12.83
CA GLN A 304 11.41 -1.47 12.25
C GLN A 304 10.63 -0.15 12.04
N PRO A 305 11.30 1.01 12.13
CA PRO A 305 10.64 2.32 11.95
C PRO A 305 9.92 2.49 10.61
N ILE A 306 10.34 1.76 9.57
CA ILE A 306 9.71 1.78 8.25
C ILE A 306 8.26 1.30 8.31
N LEU A 307 7.94 0.28 9.13
CA LEU A 307 6.57 -0.18 9.25
C LEU A 307 5.65 0.87 9.87
N THR A 308 6.09 1.59 10.90
CA THR A 308 5.28 2.67 11.47
C THR A 308 5.03 3.79 10.44
N SER A 309 5.96 4.02 9.49
CA SER A 309 5.74 4.95 8.38
C SER A 309 4.67 4.44 7.42
N ILE A 310 4.72 3.17 7.07
CA ILE A 310 3.72 2.53 6.20
C ILE A 310 2.35 2.54 6.90
N TYR A 311 2.25 2.09 8.15
CA TYR A 311 1.00 2.14 8.90
C TYR A 311 0.39 3.55 8.95
N ALA A 312 1.23 4.59 9.15
CA ALA A 312 0.76 5.97 9.12
C ALA A 312 0.27 6.41 7.74
N HIS A 313 0.88 5.90 6.67
CA HIS A 313 0.47 6.12 5.29
C HIS A 313 -0.88 5.45 5.02
N GLU A 314 -1.00 4.15 5.31
CA GLU A 314 -2.22 3.37 5.08
C GLU A 314 -3.42 3.89 5.89
N ILE A 315 -3.19 4.31 7.13
CA ILE A 315 -4.25 4.89 7.97
C ILE A 315 -4.72 6.24 7.41
N PHE A 316 -3.82 7.07 6.86
CA PHE A 316 -4.21 8.36 6.27
C PHE A 316 -5.12 8.19 5.06
N HIS A 317 -4.98 7.10 4.34
CA HIS A 317 -5.85 6.76 3.24
C HIS A 317 -7.32 6.57 3.62
N ALA A 318 -7.64 6.31 4.88
CA ALA A 318 -9.03 6.31 5.33
C ALA A 318 -9.76 7.63 5.01
N TRP A 319 -9.02 8.74 4.90
CA TRP A 319 -9.52 10.04 4.43
C TRP A 319 -9.17 10.28 2.97
N ASN A 320 -7.89 10.28 2.62
CA ASN A 320 -7.29 10.57 1.30
C ASN A 320 -6.75 9.26 0.72
N VAL A 321 -7.49 8.56 0.06
CA VAL A 321 -8.24 8.42 -1.14
C VAL A 321 -9.59 7.68 -0.92
N LYS A 322 -9.74 6.94 0.19
CA LYS A 322 -10.93 6.09 0.35
C LYS A 322 -12.21 6.91 0.49
N ARG A 323 -12.10 8.13 0.99
CA ARG A 323 -13.25 9.05 1.11
C ARG A 323 -13.08 10.30 0.25
N MET A 324 -12.03 11.07 0.41
CA MET A 324 -11.72 12.21 -0.44
C MET A 324 -10.84 11.74 -1.60
N ARG A 325 -11.38 11.67 -2.81
CA ARG A 325 -10.68 11.19 -4.01
C ARG A 325 -10.92 12.09 -5.21
N PRO A 326 -10.04 12.02 -6.24
CA PRO A 326 -10.26 12.72 -7.50
C PRO A 326 -11.57 12.32 -8.16
N ALA A 327 -12.17 13.23 -8.94
CA ALA A 327 -13.40 12.95 -9.68
C ALA A 327 -13.24 11.81 -10.70
N ASP A 328 -12.03 11.61 -11.23
CA ASP A 328 -11.68 10.50 -12.13
C ASP A 328 -11.83 9.12 -11.46
N LEU A 329 -11.71 9.06 -10.12
CA LEU A 329 -11.87 7.85 -9.32
C LEU A 329 -13.22 7.79 -8.59
N TRP A 330 -14.19 8.62 -8.96
CA TRP A 330 -15.49 8.69 -8.29
C TRP A 330 -16.67 8.57 -9.28
N PRO A 331 -17.52 7.52 -9.16
CA PRO A 331 -17.29 6.31 -8.34
C PRO A 331 -16.18 5.44 -8.91
N TYR A 332 -15.77 4.41 -8.18
CA TYR A 332 -14.92 3.38 -8.76
C TYR A 332 -15.66 2.56 -9.81
N GLU A 333 -14.94 2.26 -10.90
CA GLU A 333 -15.32 1.31 -11.94
C GLU A 333 -14.44 0.06 -11.81
N TYR A 334 -15.03 -1.12 -11.77
CA TYR A 334 -14.27 -2.32 -11.43
C TYR A 334 -13.86 -3.17 -12.63
N SER A 335 -14.33 -2.86 -13.82
CA SER A 335 -14.12 -3.66 -15.03
C SER A 335 -12.94 -3.19 -15.89
N ASN A 336 -12.47 -1.96 -15.71
CA ASN A 336 -11.42 -1.34 -16.51
C ASN A 336 -10.51 -0.48 -15.66
N GLU A 337 -9.34 -0.13 -16.23
CA GLU A 337 -8.47 0.89 -15.66
C GLU A 337 -9.23 2.21 -15.47
N GLN A 338 -8.94 2.92 -14.39
CA GLN A 338 -9.38 4.29 -14.14
C GLN A 338 -8.17 5.21 -14.02
N PRO A 339 -7.55 5.63 -15.13
CA PRO A 339 -6.40 6.51 -15.08
C PRO A 339 -6.75 7.87 -14.49
N THR A 340 -5.85 8.40 -13.68
CA THR A 340 -5.96 9.73 -13.08
C THR A 340 -4.62 10.43 -13.06
N THR A 341 -4.62 11.74 -13.23
CA THR A 341 -3.43 12.58 -13.09
C THR A 341 -3.15 12.97 -11.63
N TRP A 342 -3.91 12.43 -10.65
CA TRP A 342 -3.95 12.90 -9.27
C TRP A 342 -3.33 11.96 -8.25
N LEU A 343 -2.61 10.89 -8.64
CA LEU A 343 -1.98 9.99 -7.66
C LEU A 343 -0.92 10.69 -6.82
N TRP A 344 -0.30 11.76 -7.32
CA TRP A 344 0.58 12.58 -6.51
C TRP A 344 -0.12 13.24 -5.31
N VAL A 345 -1.45 13.46 -5.39
CA VAL A 345 -2.29 13.89 -4.25
C VAL A 345 -2.73 12.68 -3.44
N SER A 346 -3.23 11.63 -4.08
CA SER A 346 -3.74 10.44 -3.40
C SER A 346 -2.62 9.72 -2.62
N GLU A 347 -1.45 9.58 -3.22
CA GLU A 347 -0.31 8.83 -2.66
C GLU A 347 0.78 9.77 -2.11
N GLY A 348 1.21 10.74 -2.92
CA GLY A 348 2.32 11.59 -2.55
C GLY A 348 2.01 12.50 -1.37
N ILE A 349 0.84 13.14 -1.34
CA ILE A 349 0.43 13.93 -0.18
C ILE A 349 0.15 13.04 1.03
N THR A 350 -0.40 11.83 0.83
CA THR A 350 -0.51 10.84 1.91
C THR A 350 0.86 10.51 2.50
N ASP A 351 1.87 10.32 1.66
CA ASP A 351 3.24 10.08 2.09
C ASP A 351 3.85 11.25 2.88
N TYR A 352 3.54 12.49 2.49
CA TYR A 352 3.89 13.68 3.27
C TYR A 352 3.22 13.67 4.64
N TYR A 353 1.92 13.38 4.72
CA TYR A 353 1.17 13.33 5.98
C TYR A 353 1.53 12.10 6.84
N ALA A 354 1.98 11.01 6.26
CA ALA A 354 2.51 9.89 7.02
C ALA A 354 3.69 10.33 7.90
N ASP A 355 4.67 11.02 7.30
CA ASP A 355 5.81 11.53 8.05
C ASP A 355 5.40 12.69 8.99
N LEU A 356 4.54 13.58 8.52
CA LEU A 356 4.08 14.75 9.28
C LEU A 356 3.25 14.36 10.51
N SER A 357 2.36 13.39 10.39
CA SER A 357 1.56 12.91 11.53
C SER A 357 2.42 12.21 12.59
N ARG A 358 3.48 11.50 12.17
CA ARG A 358 4.43 10.85 13.10
C ARG A 358 5.21 11.86 13.93
N VAL A 359 5.70 12.96 13.33
CA VAL A 359 6.39 14.00 14.07
C VAL A 359 5.43 14.80 14.95
N ARG A 360 4.23 15.12 14.48
CA ARG A 360 3.19 15.79 15.27
C ARG A 360 2.73 14.96 16.48
N ALA A 361 2.64 13.64 16.31
CA ALA A 361 2.32 12.69 17.38
C ALA A 361 3.49 12.42 18.35
N GLY A 362 4.68 12.97 18.09
CA GLY A 362 5.87 12.72 18.90
C GLY A 362 6.44 11.29 18.77
N VAL A 363 6.05 10.56 17.73
CA VAL A 363 6.57 9.21 17.41
C VAL A 363 7.99 9.28 16.87
N ILE A 364 8.27 10.32 16.09
CA ILE A 364 9.61 10.68 15.62
C ILE A 364 9.90 12.12 16.02
N ASP A 365 11.18 12.47 16.13
CA ASP A 365 11.58 13.85 16.34
C ASP A 365 11.74 14.63 15.02
N SER A 366 12.03 15.92 15.13
CA SER A 366 12.20 16.78 13.95
C SER A 366 13.42 16.41 13.11
N VAL A 367 14.44 15.78 13.69
CA VAL A 367 15.65 15.35 12.96
C VAL A 367 15.27 14.18 12.05
N ALA A 368 14.60 13.15 12.57
CA ALA A 368 14.13 12.02 11.78
C ALA A 368 13.13 12.44 10.69
N PHE A 369 12.25 13.41 10.96
CA PHE A 369 11.37 13.98 9.95
C PHE A 369 12.16 14.66 8.81
N PHE A 370 13.16 15.47 9.15
CA PHE A 370 13.97 16.15 8.14
C PHE A 370 14.85 15.17 7.35
N GLU A 371 15.32 14.11 7.97
CA GLU A 371 16.03 13.04 7.27
C GLU A 371 15.12 12.34 6.25
N ALA A 372 13.88 12.00 6.61
CA ALA A 372 12.91 11.41 5.68
C ALA A 372 12.63 12.33 4.47
N ILE A 373 12.52 13.62 4.69
CA ILE A 373 12.38 14.60 3.60
C ILE A 373 13.66 14.66 2.74
N ALA A 374 14.85 14.65 3.34
CA ALA A 374 16.11 14.66 2.61
C ALA A 374 16.30 13.38 1.76
N GLU A 375 15.87 12.22 2.26
CA GLU A 375 15.86 10.97 1.51
C GLU A 375 14.97 11.07 0.26
N LYS A 376 13.75 11.60 0.41
CA LYS A 376 12.85 11.84 -0.73
C LYS A 376 13.45 12.83 -1.75
N MET A 377 14.14 13.89 -1.26
CA MET A 377 14.85 14.84 -2.15
C MET A 377 15.96 14.14 -2.94
N ALA A 378 16.71 13.25 -2.30
CA ALA A 378 17.76 12.47 -2.95
C ALA A 378 17.18 11.49 -3.97
N GLU A 379 16.10 10.80 -3.65
CA GLU A 379 15.39 9.88 -4.54
C GLU A 379 14.92 10.61 -5.81
N VAL A 380 14.19 11.69 -5.66
CA VAL A 380 13.67 12.49 -6.78
C VAL A 380 14.80 13.11 -7.62
N SER A 381 15.92 13.52 -7.00
CA SER A 381 17.06 14.08 -7.73
C SER A 381 17.82 13.04 -8.59
N ASN A 382 17.71 11.77 -8.22
CA ASN A 382 18.34 10.64 -8.92
C ASN A 382 17.42 9.98 -9.97
N ALA A 383 16.12 10.29 -9.94
CA ALA A 383 15.14 9.77 -10.89
C ALA A 383 15.14 10.58 -12.19
N PRO A 384 14.71 9.99 -13.31
CA PRO A 384 14.43 10.73 -14.54
C PRO A 384 13.43 11.87 -14.32
N ALA A 385 13.59 12.95 -15.07
CA ALA A 385 12.67 14.09 -14.98
C ALA A 385 11.33 13.74 -15.62
N VAL A 386 10.27 13.69 -14.83
CA VAL A 386 8.89 13.39 -15.25
C VAL A 386 7.92 14.37 -14.56
N ALA A 387 6.84 14.76 -15.23
CA ALA A 387 5.77 15.53 -14.60
C ALA A 387 5.02 14.67 -13.57
N LEU A 388 4.47 15.29 -12.53
CA LEU A 388 3.69 14.54 -11.52
C LEU A 388 2.42 13.94 -12.12
N GLU A 389 1.77 14.67 -13.05
CA GLU A 389 0.59 14.18 -13.76
C GLU A 389 0.94 13.01 -14.68
N ASP A 390 2.05 13.09 -15.44
CA ASP A 390 2.52 12.00 -16.30
C ASP A 390 2.82 10.74 -15.48
N ALA A 391 3.53 10.89 -14.36
CA ALA A 391 3.86 9.77 -13.48
C ALA A 391 2.60 9.15 -12.85
N SER A 392 1.64 9.97 -12.44
CA SER A 392 0.35 9.51 -11.92
C SER A 392 -0.46 8.74 -12.97
N LEU A 393 -0.54 9.28 -14.19
CA LEU A 393 -1.29 8.68 -15.28
C LEU A 393 -0.68 7.35 -15.75
N SER A 394 0.66 7.26 -15.73
CA SER A 394 1.40 6.11 -16.26
C SER A 394 1.44 4.92 -15.30
N THR A 395 0.88 5.01 -14.09
CA THR A 395 0.97 3.93 -13.09
C THR A 395 0.44 2.60 -13.61
N TRP A 396 -0.64 2.62 -14.41
CA TRP A 396 -1.28 1.43 -14.96
C TRP A 396 -0.43 0.64 -15.97
N VAL A 397 0.59 1.24 -16.53
CA VAL A 397 1.50 0.58 -17.48
C VAL A 397 2.86 0.23 -16.85
N HIS A 398 3.06 0.54 -15.57
CA HIS A 398 4.25 0.21 -14.79
C HIS A 398 5.56 0.51 -15.53
N PRO A 399 5.90 1.80 -15.82
CA PRO A 399 7.12 2.15 -16.54
C PRO A 399 8.37 1.54 -15.89
N GLU A 400 9.25 0.96 -16.70
CA GLU A 400 10.51 0.34 -16.23
C GLU A 400 11.70 1.31 -16.22
N ASP A 401 11.47 2.59 -16.49
CA ASP A 401 12.48 3.64 -16.55
C ASP A 401 12.85 4.26 -15.18
N GLY A 402 12.28 3.74 -14.09
CA GLY A 402 12.47 4.23 -12.74
C GLY A 402 11.50 5.33 -12.33
N THR A 403 10.44 5.57 -13.11
CA THR A 403 9.41 6.60 -12.79
C THR A 403 8.11 6.03 -12.26
N SER A 404 7.93 4.71 -12.24
CA SER A 404 6.65 4.04 -11.92
C SER A 404 6.05 4.40 -10.56
N THR A 405 6.87 4.77 -9.57
CA THR A 405 6.43 5.13 -8.21
C THR A 405 6.86 6.53 -7.79
N ILE A 406 7.41 7.32 -8.71
CA ILE A 406 8.01 8.62 -8.37
C ILE A 406 6.98 9.65 -7.86
N TYR A 407 5.70 9.46 -8.15
CA TYR A 407 4.63 10.32 -7.64
C TYR A 407 4.48 10.24 -6.11
N TYR A 408 4.98 9.20 -5.43
CA TYR A 408 5.07 9.14 -3.97
C TYR A 408 6.06 10.19 -3.43
N PRO A 409 7.38 10.03 -3.61
CA PRO A 409 8.35 10.97 -3.02
C PRO A 409 8.26 12.36 -3.65
N LYS A 410 8.04 12.46 -4.97
CA LYS A 410 7.93 13.76 -5.65
C LYS A 410 6.63 14.48 -5.25
N GLY A 411 5.52 13.77 -5.10
CA GLY A 411 4.25 14.32 -4.62
C GLY A 411 4.32 14.73 -3.14
N ALA A 412 5.00 13.95 -2.29
CA ALA A 412 5.25 14.32 -0.89
C ALA A 412 6.03 15.64 -0.79
N LEU A 413 7.04 15.80 -1.63
CA LEU A 413 7.82 17.05 -1.69
C LEU A 413 7.01 18.22 -2.26
N ALA A 414 6.10 17.98 -3.21
CA ALA A 414 5.14 18.99 -3.66
C ALA A 414 4.18 19.41 -2.53
N GLY A 415 3.73 18.46 -1.71
CA GLY A 415 2.94 18.71 -0.50
C GLY A 415 3.68 19.59 0.50
N LEU A 416 4.95 19.29 0.79
CA LEU A 416 5.80 20.13 1.63
C LEU A 416 5.92 21.56 1.06
N MET A 417 6.15 21.69 -0.26
CA MET A 417 6.26 23.00 -0.91
C MET A 417 4.96 23.78 -0.80
N LEU A 418 3.82 23.15 -1.05
CA LEU A 418 2.50 23.79 -0.93
C LEU A 418 2.25 24.24 0.51
N ASP A 419 2.53 23.39 1.52
CA ASP A 419 2.32 23.74 2.93
C ASP A 419 3.18 24.95 3.33
N VAL A 420 4.47 24.94 2.96
CA VAL A 420 5.37 26.09 3.23
C VAL A 420 4.90 27.37 2.53
N LEU A 421 4.50 27.29 1.25
CA LEU A 421 4.06 28.46 0.48
C LEU A 421 2.72 29.03 0.98
N ILE A 422 1.79 28.17 1.40
CA ILE A 422 0.51 28.59 2.01
C ILE A 422 0.79 29.29 3.35
N ARG A 423 1.62 28.70 4.22
CA ARG A 423 2.01 29.27 5.51
C ARG A 423 2.72 30.60 5.34
N ASP A 424 3.63 30.72 4.38
CA ASP A 424 4.31 31.98 4.11
C ASP A 424 3.35 33.06 3.62
N ALA A 425 2.48 32.75 2.66
CA ALA A 425 1.52 33.68 2.10
C ALA A 425 0.46 34.14 3.13
N SER A 426 0.06 33.26 4.04
CA SER A 426 -0.95 33.54 5.07
C SER A 426 -0.38 34.06 6.39
N ASP A 427 0.93 34.25 6.51
CA ASP A 427 1.63 34.52 7.78
C ASP A 427 1.33 33.43 8.84
N ASN A 428 1.42 32.16 8.42
CA ASN A 428 1.16 30.94 9.19
C ASN A 428 -0.29 30.80 9.72
N ARG A 429 -1.28 31.53 9.16
CA ARG A 429 -2.69 31.43 9.57
C ARG A 429 -3.44 30.30 8.88
N ALA A 430 -2.92 29.79 7.79
CA ALA A 430 -3.43 28.62 7.07
C ALA A 430 -2.29 27.71 6.64
N SER A 431 -2.62 26.47 6.31
CA SER A 431 -1.70 25.39 5.95
C SER A 431 -2.33 24.46 4.90
N LEU A 432 -1.61 23.45 4.48
CA LEU A 432 -2.16 22.39 3.64
C LEU A 432 -3.29 21.61 4.35
N ASP A 433 -3.30 21.56 5.70
CA ASP A 433 -4.39 20.97 6.47
C ASP A 433 -5.75 21.64 6.17
N ASP A 434 -5.76 22.97 5.95
CA ASP A 434 -6.99 23.69 5.60
C ASP A 434 -7.49 23.34 4.19
N VAL A 435 -6.58 23.10 3.25
CA VAL A 435 -6.91 22.62 1.89
C VAL A 435 -7.54 21.23 1.96
N MET A 436 -6.88 20.29 2.64
CA MET A 436 -7.36 18.92 2.77
C MET A 436 -8.73 18.86 3.45
N ARG A 437 -8.91 19.58 4.55
CA ARG A 437 -10.20 19.68 5.27
C ARG A 437 -11.29 20.25 4.39
N ARG A 438 -10.99 21.34 3.66
CA ARG A 438 -11.96 21.98 2.78
C ARG A 438 -12.41 21.03 1.67
N LEU A 439 -11.47 20.36 1.01
CA LEU A 439 -11.80 19.39 -0.04
C LEU A 439 -12.60 18.21 0.49
N TYR A 440 -12.26 17.69 1.66
CA TYR A 440 -13.04 16.65 2.31
C TYR A 440 -14.50 17.05 2.52
N GLN A 441 -14.75 18.29 2.96
CA GLN A 441 -16.09 18.84 3.18
C GLN A 441 -16.82 19.16 1.86
N GLU A 442 -16.11 19.61 0.82
CA GLU A 442 -16.71 20.05 -0.44
C GLU A 442 -16.85 18.93 -1.49
N SER A 443 -16.15 17.79 -1.31
CA SER A 443 -16.24 16.62 -2.18
C SER A 443 -16.91 15.44 -1.47
N TYR A 444 -16.17 14.67 -0.66
CA TYR A 444 -16.67 13.46 -0.01
C TYR A 444 -17.98 13.66 0.76
N LYS A 445 -18.06 14.68 1.62
CA LYS A 445 -19.27 14.99 2.40
C LYS A 445 -20.48 15.37 1.53
N LYS A 446 -20.26 15.60 0.24
CA LYS A 446 -21.31 15.89 -0.76
C LYS A 446 -21.48 14.76 -1.77
N GLY A 447 -20.89 13.57 -1.51
CA GLY A 447 -21.05 12.39 -2.34
C GLY A 447 -20.43 12.52 -3.73
N ARG A 448 -19.26 13.18 -3.86
CA ARG A 448 -18.56 13.36 -5.13
C ARG A 448 -17.04 13.41 -4.96
N GLY A 449 -16.31 13.14 -6.02
CA GLY A 449 -14.87 13.40 -6.10
C GLY A 449 -14.54 14.88 -6.25
N PHE A 450 -13.28 15.28 -5.95
CA PHE A 450 -12.82 16.63 -6.17
C PHE A 450 -12.27 16.80 -7.59
N THR A 451 -12.40 18.04 -8.12
CA THR A 451 -11.83 18.41 -9.42
C THR A 451 -10.54 19.25 -9.25
N GLY A 452 -9.75 19.38 -10.33
CA GLY A 452 -8.57 20.23 -10.34
C GLY A 452 -8.87 21.70 -10.01
N GLU A 453 -10.01 22.21 -10.48
CA GLU A 453 -10.46 23.58 -10.13
C GLU A 453 -10.70 23.71 -8.62
N GLN A 454 -11.33 22.71 -8.00
CA GLN A 454 -11.57 22.70 -6.54
C GLN A 454 -10.26 22.61 -5.76
N TRP A 455 -9.31 21.77 -6.20
CA TRP A 455 -7.99 21.64 -5.60
C TRP A 455 -7.25 22.98 -5.60
N TRP A 456 -7.02 23.57 -6.79
CA TRP A 456 -6.27 24.81 -6.91
C TRP A 456 -7.01 26.01 -6.33
N GLY A 457 -8.34 26.01 -6.37
CA GLY A 457 -9.17 27.00 -5.69
C GLY A 457 -9.02 26.94 -4.16
N ALA A 458 -8.93 25.74 -3.58
CA ALA A 458 -8.70 25.56 -2.14
C ALA A 458 -7.29 26.02 -1.73
N VAL A 459 -6.26 25.65 -2.52
CA VAL A 459 -4.87 26.08 -2.32
C VAL A 459 -4.76 27.62 -2.38
N SER A 460 -5.32 28.24 -3.42
CA SER A 460 -5.33 29.69 -3.57
C SER A 460 -6.02 30.39 -2.40
N ALA A 461 -7.19 29.89 -1.99
CA ALA A 461 -7.94 30.47 -0.87
C ALA A 461 -7.17 30.39 0.45
N ALA A 462 -6.52 29.26 0.74
CA ALA A 462 -5.68 29.08 1.92
C ALA A 462 -4.48 30.04 1.91
N ALA A 463 -3.95 30.36 0.72
CA ALA A 463 -2.86 31.30 0.52
C ALA A 463 -3.32 32.77 0.36
N GLY A 464 -4.54 33.11 0.81
CA GLY A 464 -5.05 34.51 0.76
C GLY A 464 -5.36 35.00 -0.63
N GLY A 465 -5.68 34.12 -1.58
CA GLY A 465 -6.01 34.46 -2.97
C GLY A 465 -4.81 34.45 -3.93
N LYS A 466 -3.64 34.02 -3.48
CA LYS A 466 -2.45 33.91 -4.34
C LYS A 466 -2.67 32.84 -5.39
N SER A 467 -2.31 33.14 -6.67
CA SER A 467 -2.34 32.17 -7.74
C SER A 467 -1.22 31.14 -7.61
N PHE A 468 -1.52 29.88 -7.91
CA PHE A 468 -0.56 28.78 -8.00
C PHE A 468 -0.44 28.23 -9.43
N SER A 469 -0.88 29.00 -10.45
CA SER A 469 -0.79 28.59 -11.86
C SER A 469 0.67 28.35 -12.30
N ASP A 470 1.62 29.18 -11.85
CA ASP A 470 3.05 28.99 -12.13
C ASP A 470 3.60 27.74 -11.43
N PHE A 471 3.16 27.46 -10.20
CA PHE A 471 3.50 26.23 -9.49
C PHE A 471 3.01 24.99 -10.25
N TYR A 472 1.75 25.00 -10.68
CA TYR A 472 1.15 23.94 -11.48
C TYR A 472 1.94 23.71 -12.76
N ALA A 473 2.11 24.75 -13.57
CA ALA A 473 2.76 24.66 -14.88
C ALA A 473 4.22 24.17 -14.82
N ARG A 474 4.93 24.46 -13.72
CA ARG A 474 6.35 24.10 -13.61
C ARG A 474 6.59 22.78 -12.91
N TYR A 475 5.83 22.45 -11.87
CA TYR A 475 6.16 21.38 -10.92
C TYR A 475 5.17 20.23 -10.91
N VAL A 476 3.96 20.42 -11.47
CA VAL A 476 2.93 19.38 -11.53
C VAL A 476 2.75 18.88 -12.97
N ASP A 477 2.40 19.76 -13.91
CA ASP A 477 2.34 19.51 -15.35
C ASP A 477 3.75 19.55 -16.01
N GLY A 478 4.64 20.39 -15.46
CA GLY A 478 6.01 20.55 -15.92
C GLY A 478 7.01 19.62 -15.23
N ARG A 479 8.26 19.65 -15.72
CA ARG A 479 9.37 18.80 -15.26
C ARG A 479 10.48 19.58 -14.57
N ASP A 480 10.20 20.83 -14.14
CA ASP A 480 11.19 21.67 -13.47
C ASP A 480 11.64 21.06 -12.14
N SER A 481 12.93 21.15 -11.85
CA SER A 481 13.45 20.80 -10.54
C SER A 481 12.88 21.71 -9.45
N TYR A 482 12.59 21.18 -8.29
CA TYR A 482 12.03 21.94 -7.17
C TYR A 482 13.00 23.00 -6.65
N PRO A 483 12.54 24.25 -6.40
CA PRO A 483 13.41 25.37 -6.08
C PRO A 483 13.76 25.43 -4.60
N TRP A 484 14.45 24.42 -4.09
CA TRP A 484 14.76 24.29 -2.65
C TRP A 484 15.45 25.49 -2.04
N LYS A 485 16.34 26.13 -2.81
CA LYS A 485 17.06 27.36 -2.36
C LYS A 485 16.10 28.52 -2.05
N THR A 486 14.91 28.53 -2.62
CA THR A 486 13.87 29.56 -2.40
C THR A 486 12.86 29.11 -1.36
N ILE A 487 12.47 27.83 -1.35
CA ILE A 487 11.39 27.31 -0.49
C ILE A 487 11.87 27.08 0.95
N LEU A 488 13.00 26.41 1.14
CA LEU A 488 13.45 26.00 2.48
C LEU A 488 13.67 27.18 3.44
N PRO A 489 14.26 28.33 3.00
CA PRO A 489 14.41 29.49 3.89
C PRO A 489 13.10 30.07 4.41
N LEU A 490 11.96 29.90 3.69
CA LEU A 490 10.64 30.34 4.15
C LEU A 490 10.19 29.59 5.41
N ALA A 491 10.62 28.35 5.55
CA ALA A 491 10.40 27.52 6.74
C ALA A 491 11.61 27.51 7.69
N GLY A 492 12.59 28.38 7.49
CA GLY A 492 13.80 28.43 8.32
C GLY A 492 14.61 27.13 8.25
N LEU A 493 14.64 26.51 7.07
CA LEU A 493 15.39 25.29 6.79
C LEU A 493 16.48 25.55 5.77
N LYS A 494 17.52 24.73 5.80
CA LYS A 494 18.58 24.73 4.79
C LYS A 494 19.11 23.32 4.53
N LEU A 495 19.62 23.11 3.33
CA LEU A 495 20.37 21.91 2.99
C LEU A 495 21.84 22.09 3.37
N THR A 496 22.39 21.09 4.01
CA THR A 496 23.82 20.92 4.22
C THR A 496 24.28 19.63 3.56
N ALA A 497 25.54 19.54 3.23
CA ALA A 497 26.11 18.35 2.60
C ALA A 497 27.35 17.92 3.35
N ASP A 498 27.42 16.64 3.70
CA ASP A 498 28.59 16.04 4.30
C ASP A 498 29.10 14.89 3.42
N THR A 499 30.40 14.69 3.40
CA THR A 499 30.99 13.50 2.81
C THR A 499 30.97 12.38 3.83
N ILE A 500 30.10 11.40 3.63
CA ILE A 500 30.01 10.22 4.47
C ILE A 500 30.73 9.05 3.82
N ARG A 501 31.31 8.20 4.68
CA ARG A 501 31.90 6.93 4.26
C ARG A 501 30.91 5.81 4.50
N ILE A 502 30.64 5.02 3.47
CA ILE A 502 29.69 3.92 3.52
C ILE A 502 30.43 2.61 3.30
N PRO A 503 30.25 1.61 4.20
CA PRO A 503 30.80 0.28 3.99
C PRO A 503 30.15 -0.38 2.77
N VAL A 504 30.96 -0.98 1.89
CA VAL A 504 30.53 -1.66 0.68
C VAL A 504 30.72 -3.16 0.86
N LEU A 505 29.69 -3.85 1.33
CA LEU A 505 29.73 -5.33 1.38
C LEU A 505 29.65 -5.94 -0.02
N GLY A 506 28.82 -5.38 -0.88
CA GLY A 506 28.72 -5.78 -2.30
C GLY A 506 28.05 -7.12 -2.52
N VAL A 507 27.06 -7.47 -1.71
CA VAL A 507 26.25 -8.68 -1.89
C VAL A 507 24.79 -8.31 -2.14
N THR A 508 24.17 -9.01 -3.07
CA THR A 508 22.72 -9.03 -3.24
C THR A 508 22.21 -10.36 -2.72
N THR A 509 21.28 -10.34 -1.78
CA THR A 509 20.72 -11.54 -1.16
C THR A 509 19.22 -11.61 -1.35
N VAL A 510 18.69 -12.84 -1.38
CA VAL A 510 17.25 -13.14 -1.34
C VAL A 510 17.02 -14.11 -0.19
N ALA A 511 15.99 -13.84 0.62
CA ALA A 511 15.58 -14.78 1.65
C ALA A 511 14.78 -15.93 1.00
N ASP A 512 15.12 -17.17 1.38
CA ASP A 512 14.36 -18.37 1.02
C ASP A 512 14.26 -19.31 2.23
N SER A 513 13.74 -20.52 2.04
CA SER A 513 13.61 -21.51 3.11
C SER A 513 14.95 -21.96 3.72
N GLY A 514 16.06 -21.73 3.03
CA GLY A 514 17.43 -22.05 3.51
C GLY A 514 18.13 -20.87 4.20
N GLY A 515 17.58 -19.65 4.12
CA GLY A 515 18.19 -18.45 4.72
C GLY A 515 18.41 -17.30 3.73
N LEU A 516 19.48 -16.53 3.89
CA LEU A 516 19.86 -15.45 2.97
C LEU A 516 20.75 -15.98 1.84
N LEU A 517 20.14 -16.35 0.72
CA LEU A 517 20.87 -16.81 -0.48
C LEU A 517 21.55 -15.62 -1.19
N VAL A 518 22.83 -15.73 -1.44
CA VAL A 518 23.61 -14.77 -2.23
C VAL A 518 23.29 -14.95 -3.72
N ARG A 519 22.69 -13.94 -4.34
CA ARG A 519 22.36 -13.91 -5.76
C ARG A 519 23.46 -13.30 -6.62
N ALA A 520 24.11 -12.27 -6.09
CA ALA A 520 25.21 -11.61 -6.78
C ALA A 520 26.26 -11.09 -5.81
N VAL A 521 27.49 -11.01 -6.28
CA VAL A 521 28.64 -10.43 -5.55
C VAL A 521 29.30 -9.42 -6.48
N ALA A 522 29.42 -8.17 -6.02
CA ALA A 522 30.07 -7.11 -6.78
C ALA A 522 31.59 -7.29 -6.76
N PRO A 523 32.27 -7.21 -7.91
CA PRO A 523 33.73 -7.21 -7.97
C PRO A 523 34.32 -6.02 -7.18
N GLY A 524 35.45 -6.24 -6.46
CA GLY A 524 36.12 -5.21 -5.69
C GLY A 524 35.33 -4.74 -4.45
N SER A 525 34.36 -5.51 -4.02
CA SER A 525 33.63 -5.31 -2.76
C SER A 525 34.23 -6.15 -1.62
N THR A 526 33.86 -5.86 -0.39
CA THR A 526 34.29 -6.63 0.79
C THR A 526 34.03 -8.13 0.64
N ALA A 527 32.84 -8.51 0.19
CA ALA A 527 32.47 -9.91 -0.03
C ALA A 527 33.18 -10.52 -1.25
N GLY A 528 33.37 -9.73 -2.32
CA GLY A 528 34.15 -10.15 -3.48
C GLY A 528 35.58 -10.46 -3.11
N ASP A 529 36.24 -9.56 -2.36
CA ASP A 529 37.60 -9.73 -1.89
C ASP A 529 37.72 -10.88 -0.87
N ALA A 530 36.65 -11.17 -0.13
CA ALA A 530 36.58 -12.33 0.78
C ALA A 530 36.34 -13.67 0.04
N GLY A 531 36.05 -13.67 -1.24
CA GLY A 531 35.81 -14.90 -2.03
C GLY A 531 34.40 -15.48 -1.92
N MET A 532 33.41 -14.67 -1.53
CA MET A 532 31.99 -15.03 -1.56
C MET A 532 31.53 -15.25 -2.99
N LYS A 533 30.57 -16.13 -3.22
CA LYS A 533 30.07 -16.49 -4.55
C LYS A 533 28.54 -16.50 -4.58
N PRO A 534 27.94 -16.24 -5.75
CA PRO A 534 26.54 -16.56 -5.97
C PRO A 534 26.25 -18.03 -5.67
N GLY A 535 25.15 -18.31 -4.96
CA GLY A 535 24.78 -19.63 -4.47
C GLY A 535 25.22 -19.93 -3.03
N ASP A 536 26.04 -19.07 -2.40
CA ASP A 536 26.32 -19.19 -0.96
C ASP A 536 25.09 -18.75 -0.15
N TYR A 537 24.87 -19.37 1.02
CA TYR A 537 23.95 -18.85 2.02
C TYR A 537 24.73 -18.08 3.07
N LEU A 538 24.43 -16.81 3.26
CA LEU A 538 25.03 -15.98 4.30
C LEU A 538 24.40 -16.31 5.65
N LEU A 539 25.22 -16.73 6.61
CA LEU A 539 24.79 -17.13 7.96
C LEU A 539 25.08 -16.05 8.99
N SER A 540 26.28 -15.45 8.94
CA SER A 540 26.67 -14.39 9.86
C SER A 540 27.66 -13.40 9.22
N VAL A 541 27.79 -12.20 9.83
CA VAL A 541 28.82 -11.21 9.52
C VAL A 541 29.47 -10.78 10.83
N ASN A 542 30.79 -10.95 10.94
CA ASN A 542 31.57 -10.76 12.19
C ASN A 542 30.92 -11.44 13.42
N GLY A 543 30.40 -12.67 13.22
CA GLY A 543 29.71 -13.45 14.25
C GLY A 543 28.26 -13.01 14.56
N MET A 544 27.76 -11.95 13.94
CA MET A 544 26.35 -11.55 14.07
C MET A 544 25.50 -12.36 13.08
N LEU A 545 24.55 -13.14 13.58
CA LEU A 545 23.67 -13.96 12.75
C LEU A 545 22.73 -13.08 11.91
N VAL A 546 22.53 -13.45 10.64
CA VAL A 546 21.61 -12.73 9.74
C VAL A 546 20.15 -12.79 10.20
N THR A 547 19.82 -13.75 11.07
CA THR A 547 18.49 -13.91 11.68
C THR A 547 18.27 -13.04 12.92
N GLU A 548 19.31 -12.31 13.38
CA GLU A 548 19.17 -11.43 14.52
C GLU A 548 18.26 -10.26 14.22
N ARG A 549 17.39 -9.96 15.17
CA ARG A 549 16.52 -8.79 15.10
C ARG A 549 17.36 -7.51 14.90
N ARG A 550 16.94 -6.67 13.95
CA ARG A 550 17.66 -5.44 13.56
C ARG A 550 19.07 -5.70 13.00
N PHE A 551 19.29 -6.88 12.41
CA PHE A 551 20.58 -7.26 11.82
C PHE A 551 21.19 -6.16 10.96
N VAL A 552 20.43 -5.60 10.00
CA VAL A 552 20.94 -4.58 9.06
C VAL A 552 21.38 -3.31 9.79
N SER A 553 20.62 -2.83 10.76
CA SER A 553 20.97 -1.62 11.53
C SER A 553 22.20 -1.86 12.39
N ARG A 554 22.22 -2.99 13.13
CA ARG A 554 23.37 -3.37 13.96
C ARG A 554 24.62 -3.64 13.13
N LEU A 555 24.45 -4.22 11.94
CA LEU A 555 25.55 -4.46 11.02
C LEU A 555 26.18 -3.13 10.56
N ARG A 556 25.38 -2.13 10.22
CA ARG A 556 25.88 -0.79 9.86
C ARG A 556 26.65 -0.15 11.01
N GLU A 557 26.12 -0.22 12.23
CA GLU A 557 26.80 0.29 13.43
C GLU A 557 28.13 -0.45 13.68
N MET A 558 28.12 -1.77 13.55
CA MET A 558 29.28 -2.61 13.79
C MET A 558 30.39 -2.44 12.75
N LEU A 559 30.04 -2.35 11.46
CA LEU A 559 31.02 -2.24 10.37
C LEU A 559 31.81 -0.95 10.45
N GLY A 560 31.21 0.14 10.92
CA GLY A 560 31.83 1.45 10.93
C GLY A 560 32.27 1.90 9.53
N THR A 561 33.19 2.86 9.48
CA THR A 561 33.70 3.45 8.23
C THR A 561 35.23 3.30 8.08
N ARG A 562 35.83 2.36 8.80
CA ARG A 562 37.26 2.13 8.80
C ARG A 562 37.66 1.24 7.63
N ALA A 563 38.05 1.83 6.51
CA ALA A 563 38.54 1.11 5.34
C ALA A 563 39.68 0.13 5.72
N GLY A 564 39.64 -1.05 5.12
CA GLY A 564 40.63 -2.10 5.35
C GLY A 564 40.45 -2.90 6.66
N ALA A 565 39.45 -2.58 7.51
CA ALA A 565 39.12 -3.41 8.66
C ALA A 565 38.75 -4.83 8.19
N ARG A 566 39.24 -5.85 8.92
CA ARG A 566 38.92 -7.25 8.56
C ARG A 566 37.48 -7.54 8.89
N ILE A 567 36.72 -8.01 7.90
CA ILE A 567 35.36 -8.49 8.02
C ILE A 567 35.32 -9.98 7.77
N THR A 568 34.64 -10.73 8.63
CA THR A 568 34.42 -12.17 8.48
C THR A 568 32.96 -12.46 8.10
N PHE A 569 32.76 -13.49 7.30
CA PHE A 569 31.45 -13.99 6.86
C PHE A 569 31.43 -15.50 7.09
N ASP A 570 30.46 -15.98 7.85
CA ASP A 570 30.15 -17.40 7.83
C ASP A 570 29.15 -17.65 6.72
N VAL A 571 29.51 -18.52 5.79
CA VAL A 571 28.68 -18.89 4.66
C VAL A 571 28.54 -20.41 4.55
N GLN A 572 27.39 -20.85 4.09
CA GLN A 572 27.19 -22.23 3.66
C GLN A 572 27.30 -22.32 2.14
N ARG A 573 28.23 -23.11 1.65
CA ARG A 573 28.47 -23.41 0.23
C ARG A 573 28.27 -24.89 -0.01
N GLY A 574 27.15 -25.28 -0.63
CA GLY A 574 26.73 -26.68 -0.66
C GLY A 574 26.50 -27.20 0.76
N ASP A 575 27.15 -28.32 1.10
CA ASP A 575 27.04 -28.94 2.44
C ASP A 575 28.10 -28.43 3.44
N GLN A 576 28.94 -27.47 3.05
CA GLN A 576 30.04 -27.00 3.89
C GLN A 576 29.78 -25.60 4.42
N ILE A 577 30.00 -25.43 5.73
CA ILE A 577 30.06 -24.11 6.36
C ILE A 577 31.54 -23.68 6.40
N MET A 578 31.81 -22.46 5.95
CA MET A 578 33.14 -21.91 5.92
C MET A 578 33.16 -20.43 6.35
N GLU A 579 34.24 -20.03 7.01
CA GLU A 579 34.53 -18.63 7.28
C GLU A 579 35.29 -18.04 6.09
N LEU A 580 34.77 -16.96 5.54
CA LEU A 580 35.43 -16.12 4.55
C LEU A 580 35.87 -14.82 5.23
N SER A 581 36.93 -14.17 4.74
CA SER A 581 37.30 -12.86 5.27
C SER A 581 37.93 -11.97 4.20
N GLY A 582 37.62 -10.69 4.28
CA GLY A 582 38.16 -9.68 3.37
C GLY A 582 38.29 -8.31 4.05
N PRO A 583 39.03 -7.38 3.42
CA PRO A 583 39.15 -6.01 3.91
C PRO A 583 37.84 -5.24 3.67
N LEU A 584 37.39 -4.46 4.64
CA LEU A 584 36.20 -3.59 4.46
C LEU A 584 36.49 -2.57 3.36
N GLN A 585 35.71 -2.66 2.30
CA GLN A 585 35.67 -1.64 1.26
C GLN A 585 34.74 -0.51 1.71
N VAL A 586 35.16 0.72 1.47
CA VAL A 586 34.40 1.93 1.85
C VAL A 586 34.36 2.86 0.65
N THR A 587 33.17 3.36 0.33
CA THR A 587 33.00 4.40 -0.67
C THR A 587 32.64 5.73 0.00
N GLU A 588 33.01 6.83 -0.61
CA GLU A 588 32.60 8.15 -0.18
C GLU A 588 31.33 8.56 -0.94
N ARG A 589 30.36 9.07 -0.22
CA ARG A 589 29.11 9.59 -0.76
C ARG A 589 28.81 10.94 -0.14
N ILE A 590 28.32 11.86 -0.95
CA ILE A 590 27.74 13.11 -0.45
C ILE A 590 26.36 12.77 0.11
N ALA A 591 26.19 12.96 1.42
CA ALA A 591 24.89 12.91 2.08
C ALA A 591 24.35 14.34 2.21
N MET A 592 23.13 14.52 1.75
CA MET A 592 22.40 15.79 1.92
C MET A 592 21.57 15.70 3.20
N HIS A 593 21.67 16.72 4.04
CA HIS A 593 20.88 16.83 5.27
C HIS A 593 20.03 18.06 5.24
N LEU A 594 18.76 17.92 5.59
CA LEU A 594 17.87 19.04 5.83
C LEU A 594 17.94 19.40 7.30
N VAL A 595 18.29 20.65 7.59
CA VAL A 595 18.50 21.11 8.97
C VAL A 595 17.82 22.46 9.21
N ALA A 596 17.51 22.74 10.48
CA ALA A 596 17.07 24.06 10.89
C ALA A 596 18.18 25.11 10.65
N ASP A 597 17.82 26.24 10.03
CA ASP A 597 18.76 27.33 9.87
C ASP A 597 18.79 28.19 11.15
N PRO A 598 19.95 28.29 11.85
CA PRO A 598 20.05 29.12 13.05
C PRO A 598 19.90 30.60 12.77
N ALA A 599 20.08 31.03 11.51
CA ALA A 599 19.91 32.42 11.08
C ALA A 599 18.51 32.75 10.56
N ALA A 600 17.54 31.80 10.70
CA ALA A 600 16.19 31.96 10.21
C ALA A 600 15.47 33.16 10.84
N SER A 601 14.65 33.86 10.04
CA SER A 601 13.82 34.96 10.53
C SER A 601 12.75 34.46 11.53
N PRO A 602 12.24 35.30 12.43
CA PRO A 602 11.16 34.90 13.35
C PRO A 602 9.92 34.35 12.63
N LYS A 603 9.56 34.87 11.45
CA LYS A 603 8.47 34.35 10.61
C LYS A 603 8.78 32.91 10.17
N ALA A 604 9.95 32.65 9.64
CA ALA A 604 10.37 31.35 9.17
C ALA A 604 10.41 30.31 10.30
N VAL A 605 10.85 30.71 11.49
CA VAL A 605 10.81 29.86 12.70
C VAL A 605 9.36 29.51 13.09
N ARG A 606 8.43 30.48 13.04
CA ARG A 606 7.01 30.20 13.30
C ARG A 606 6.42 29.24 12.27
N ILE A 607 6.75 29.39 10.98
CA ILE A 607 6.30 28.50 9.92
C ILE A 607 6.82 27.08 10.18
N ARG A 608 8.10 26.91 10.49
CA ARG A 608 8.66 25.59 10.84
C ARG A 608 7.97 24.98 12.07
N SER A 609 7.76 25.76 13.11
CA SER A 609 7.06 25.31 14.31
C SER A 609 5.61 24.91 13.99
N GLY A 610 4.92 25.73 13.17
CA GLY A 610 3.56 25.44 12.72
C GLY A 610 3.47 24.14 11.92
N LEU A 611 4.45 23.88 11.04
CA LEU A 611 4.55 22.65 10.28
C LEU A 611 4.71 21.43 11.20
N LEU A 612 5.71 21.48 12.08
CA LEU A 612 6.07 20.34 12.95
C LEU A 612 5.03 20.03 14.03
N HIS A 613 4.24 21.00 14.47
CA HIS A 613 3.29 20.85 15.59
C HIS A 613 1.82 21.05 15.19
N GLY A 614 1.53 21.25 13.90
CA GLY A 614 0.15 21.52 13.45
C GLY A 614 -0.44 22.83 13.99
N THR A 615 0.41 23.77 14.43
CA THR A 615 -0.03 25.05 15.03
C THR A 615 -0.05 26.18 14.01
N ARG A 616 -0.76 27.25 14.34
CA ARG A 616 -0.88 28.48 13.54
C ARG A 616 -0.09 29.60 14.17
#